data_c13d43bce0b37aeb6e86750653934c50
#
_entry.id   c13d43bce0b37aeb6e86750653934c50
#
_cell.length_a   1.000
_cell.length_b   1.000
_cell.length_c   1.000
_cell.angle_alpha   90.00
_cell.angle_beta   90.00
_cell.angle_gamma   90.00
#
_symmetry.space_group_name_H-M   'P 1'
#
loop_
_entity.id
_entity.type
_entity.pdbx_description
1 polymer ?
#
loop_
_entity_poly.entity_id
_entity_poly.type
_entity_poly.pdbx_seq_one_letter_code
_entity_poly.pdbx_strand_id
1 'polypeptide(L)'
;MIAVKSPLFKLGVIVSTPGALRALQEADQSPWEFLSRHVAGDWGVVCDEDRQANDESVKDGSRILSAYLLKDGTKIWIITEAEDDNGNRACSTILLPENY
;
A
#
# COMPACT_ATOMS: atom_id res chain seq x y z
N MET A 1 -8.83 -21.68 -13.17
CA MET A 1 -9.24 -20.27 -13.08
C MET A 1 -8.67 -19.64 -11.82
N ILE A 2 -8.08 -18.48 -11.94
CA ILE A 2 -7.52 -17.77 -10.80
C ILE A 2 -8.62 -16.90 -10.20
N ALA A 3 -8.87 -17.08 -8.91
CA ALA A 3 -9.80 -16.22 -8.20
C ALA A 3 -9.09 -14.90 -7.89
N VAL A 4 -9.66 -13.78 -8.32
CA VAL A 4 -9.13 -12.45 -8.07
C VAL A 4 -9.99 -11.81 -6.98
N LYS A 5 -9.34 -11.38 -5.89
CA LYS A 5 -10.05 -10.66 -4.83
C LYS A 5 -10.45 -9.28 -5.35
N SER A 6 -11.67 -8.90 -5.05
CA SER A 6 -12.14 -7.55 -5.36
C SER A 6 -11.37 -6.54 -4.50
N PRO A 7 -11.02 -5.37 -5.06
CA PRO A 7 -10.37 -4.34 -4.27
C PRO A 7 -11.29 -3.81 -3.18
N LEU A 8 -10.74 -3.57 -2.00
CA LEU A 8 -11.49 -3.03 -0.86
C LEU A 8 -11.63 -1.52 -0.93
N PHE A 9 -10.77 -0.86 -1.70
CA PHE A 9 -10.78 0.60 -1.85
C PHE A 9 -10.07 0.98 -3.15
N LYS A 10 -10.20 2.26 -3.53
CA LYS A 10 -9.56 2.77 -4.74
C LYS A 10 -8.16 3.25 -4.43
N LEU A 11 -7.22 2.98 -5.33
CA LEU A 11 -5.83 3.39 -5.16
C LEU A 11 -5.58 4.84 -5.60
N GLY A 12 -6.41 5.36 -6.51
CA GLY A 12 -6.14 6.64 -7.13
C GLY A 12 -4.91 6.57 -8.03
N VAL A 13 -4.22 7.69 -8.19
CA VAL A 13 -2.98 7.74 -8.97
C VAL A 13 -1.88 7.03 -8.18
N ILE A 14 -1.12 6.17 -8.85
CA ILE A 14 -0.04 5.43 -8.21
C ILE A 14 1.27 6.16 -8.45
N VAL A 15 1.97 6.50 -7.37
CA VAL A 15 3.26 7.18 -7.43
C VAL A 15 4.27 6.43 -6.56
N SER A 16 5.54 6.61 -6.85
CA SER A 16 6.63 5.99 -6.09
C SER A 16 7.77 6.97 -5.92
N THR A 17 8.40 6.95 -4.75
CA THR A 17 9.66 7.68 -4.59
C THR A 17 10.73 6.99 -5.42
N PRO A 18 11.75 7.75 -5.89
CA PRO A 18 12.86 7.13 -6.63
C PRO A 18 13.57 6.04 -5.81
N GLY A 19 13.70 6.23 -4.49
CA GLY A 19 14.33 5.25 -3.61
C GLY A 19 13.56 3.95 -3.54
N ALA A 20 12.23 4.01 -3.42
CA ALA A 20 11.40 2.81 -3.39
C ALA A 20 11.44 2.08 -4.74
N LEU A 21 11.39 2.83 -5.83
CA LEU A 21 11.45 2.22 -7.16
C LEU A 21 12.77 1.50 -7.38
N ARG A 22 13.88 2.11 -6.96
CA ARG A 22 15.20 1.50 -7.05
C ARG A 22 15.29 0.23 -6.20
N ALA A 23 14.76 0.27 -4.97
CA ALA A 23 14.77 -0.89 -4.09
C ALA A 23 14.02 -2.07 -4.70
N LEU A 24 12.86 -1.80 -5.31
CA LEU A 24 12.08 -2.83 -6.00
C LEU A 24 12.85 -3.43 -7.18
N GLN A 25 13.52 -2.58 -7.97
CA GLN A 25 14.32 -3.03 -9.10
C GLN A 25 15.49 -3.91 -8.64
N GLU A 26 16.18 -3.51 -7.59
CA GLU A 26 17.29 -4.28 -7.03
C GLU A 26 16.85 -5.63 -6.47
N ALA A 27 15.64 -5.70 -5.91
CA ALA A 27 15.07 -6.94 -5.41
C ALA A 27 14.41 -7.78 -6.51
N ASP A 28 14.37 -7.27 -7.73
CA ASP A 28 13.70 -7.91 -8.87
C ASP A 28 12.24 -8.23 -8.56
N GLN A 29 11.54 -7.23 -7.98
CA GLN A 29 10.12 -7.37 -7.63
C GLN A 29 9.32 -6.22 -8.23
N SER A 30 8.07 -6.52 -8.64
CA SER A 30 7.18 -5.55 -9.24
C SER A 30 6.42 -4.78 -8.15
N PRO A 31 6.18 -3.46 -8.34
CA PRO A 31 5.28 -2.72 -7.45
C PRO A 31 3.89 -3.35 -7.35
N TRP A 32 3.41 -3.97 -8.44
CA TRP A 32 2.08 -4.57 -8.47
C TRP A 32 1.94 -5.76 -7.53
N GLU A 33 3.02 -6.44 -7.24
CA GLU A 33 3.02 -7.53 -6.26
C GLU A 33 2.50 -7.03 -4.90
N PHE A 34 2.91 -5.84 -4.51
CA PHE A 34 2.56 -5.26 -3.21
C PHE A 34 1.27 -4.44 -3.27
N LEU A 35 1.04 -3.72 -4.37
CA LEU A 35 -0.21 -2.98 -4.57
C LEU A 35 -1.42 -3.91 -4.57
N SER A 36 -1.30 -5.10 -5.17
CA SER A 36 -2.39 -6.07 -5.18
C SER A 36 -2.68 -6.61 -3.79
N ARG A 37 -1.66 -6.78 -2.95
CA ARG A 37 -1.83 -7.17 -1.55
C ARG A 37 -2.50 -6.05 -0.74
N HIS A 38 -2.01 -4.83 -0.93
CA HIS A 38 -2.50 -3.64 -0.23
C HIS A 38 -4.00 -3.44 -0.47
N VAL A 39 -4.42 -3.46 -1.73
CA VAL A 39 -5.82 -3.20 -2.09
C VAL A 39 -6.74 -4.35 -1.68
N ALA A 40 -6.21 -5.53 -1.43
CA ALA A 40 -6.97 -6.70 -0.98
C ALA A 40 -7.04 -6.82 0.55
N GLY A 41 -6.43 -5.89 1.29
CA GLY A 41 -6.46 -5.91 2.75
C GLY A 41 -5.34 -6.69 3.41
N ASP A 42 -4.32 -7.07 2.66
CA ASP A 42 -3.11 -7.69 3.20
C ASP A 42 -2.12 -6.57 3.51
N TRP A 43 -2.13 -6.10 4.75
CA TRP A 43 -1.36 -4.94 5.17
C TRP A 43 0.12 -5.22 5.41
N GLY A 44 0.54 -6.49 5.28
CA GLY A 44 1.94 -6.87 5.44
C GLY A 44 2.39 -6.92 6.89
N VAL A 45 3.56 -6.35 7.17
CA VAL A 45 4.22 -6.45 8.48
C VAL A 45 3.91 -5.29 9.40
N VAL A 46 2.66 -4.82 9.40
CA VAL A 46 2.21 -3.78 10.34
C VAL A 46 1.84 -4.42 11.67
N CYS A 47 1.86 -3.62 12.75
CA CYS A 47 1.41 -4.09 14.07
C CYS A 47 -0.11 -4.26 14.10
N ASP A 48 -0.61 -4.94 15.13
CA ASP A 48 -2.05 -5.22 15.25
C ASP A 48 -2.88 -3.95 15.33
N GLU A 49 -2.39 -2.92 16.00
CA GLU A 49 -3.08 -1.63 16.09
C GLU A 49 -3.24 -0.99 14.72
N ASP A 50 -2.18 -1.01 13.91
CA ASP A 50 -2.20 -0.47 12.56
C ASP A 50 -3.10 -1.30 11.64
N ARG A 51 -3.11 -2.62 11.85
CA ARG A 51 -3.99 -3.51 11.10
C ARG A 51 -5.45 -3.16 11.34
N GLN A 52 -5.83 -2.99 12.62
CA GLN A 52 -7.19 -2.60 12.98
C GLN A 52 -7.53 -1.22 12.44
N ALA A 53 -6.59 -0.28 12.55
CA ALA A 53 -6.79 1.07 12.01
C ALA A 53 -7.04 1.04 10.50
N ASN A 54 -6.28 0.22 9.77
CA ASN A 54 -6.49 0.07 8.32
C ASN A 54 -7.86 -0.53 8.00
N ASP A 55 -8.28 -1.56 8.74
CA ASP A 55 -9.58 -2.18 8.54
C ASP A 55 -10.71 -1.17 8.73
N GLU A 56 -10.58 -0.30 9.73
CA GLU A 56 -11.54 0.78 9.96
C GLU A 56 -11.45 1.84 8.87
N SER A 57 -10.25 2.16 8.40
CA SER A 57 -10.03 3.16 7.36
C SER A 57 -10.65 2.77 6.03
N VAL A 58 -10.71 1.48 5.72
CA VAL A 58 -11.43 0.99 4.54
C VAL A 58 -12.89 1.41 4.61
N LYS A 59 -13.48 1.39 5.81
CA LYS A 59 -14.91 1.69 6.02
C LYS A 59 -15.18 3.17 6.13
N ASP A 60 -14.31 3.92 6.84
CA ASP A 60 -14.57 5.33 7.15
C ASP A 60 -13.87 6.30 6.21
N GLY A 61 -13.05 5.82 5.28
CA GLY A 61 -12.39 6.65 4.29
C GLY A 61 -11.10 7.30 4.76
N SER A 62 -10.56 6.92 5.91
CA SER A 62 -9.29 7.45 6.41
C SER A 62 -8.09 6.89 5.63
N ARG A 63 -6.92 7.48 5.86
CA ARG A 63 -5.67 7.06 5.21
C ARG A 63 -5.29 5.63 5.60
N ILE A 64 -4.72 4.89 4.65
CA ILE A 64 -4.32 3.49 4.83
C ILE A 64 -2.82 3.36 4.61
N LEU A 65 -2.14 2.60 5.48
CA LEU A 65 -0.70 2.37 5.39
C LEU A 65 -0.39 0.89 5.52
N SER A 66 0.28 0.34 4.51
CA SER A 66 0.81 -1.02 4.54
C SER A 66 2.33 -1.00 4.59
N ALA A 67 2.93 -2.06 5.10
CA ALA A 67 4.38 -2.23 5.14
C ALA A 67 4.72 -3.64 4.67
N TYR A 68 5.70 -3.76 3.78
CA TYR A 68 6.12 -5.04 3.23
C TYR A 68 7.62 -5.16 3.26
N LEU A 69 8.11 -6.40 3.36
CA LEU A 69 9.53 -6.70 3.24
C LEU A 69 9.80 -7.25 1.84
N LEU A 70 10.79 -6.67 1.17
CA LEU A 70 11.29 -7.18 -0.09
C LEU A 70 12.14 -8.43 0.17
N LYS A 71 12.47 -9.17 -0.89
CA LYS A 71 13.27 -10.40 -0.78
C LYS A 71 14.60 -10.18 -0.07
N ASP A 72 15.19 -9.01 -0.25
CA ASP A 72 16.48 -8.65 0.35
C ASP A 72 16.37 -8.06 1.77
N GLY A 73 15.15 -8.03 2.32
CA GLY A 73 14.89 -7.49 3.65
C GLY A 73 14.60 -6.00 3.70
N THR A 74 14.67 -5.29 2.58
CA THR A 74 14.33 -3.87 2.53
C THR A 74 12.83 -3.70 2.81
N LYS A 75 12.49 -2.75 3.67
CA LYS A 75 11.09 -2.44 3.97
C LYS A 75 10.58 -1.33 3.06
N ILE A 76 9.39 -1.53 2.50
CA ILE A 76 8.68 -0.48 1.77
C ILE A 76 7.33 -0.23 2.44
N TRP A 77 6.83 0.99 2.30
CA TRP A 77 5.48 1.36 2.72
C TRP A 77 4.64 1.69 1.50
N ILE A 78 3.33 1.45 1.60
CA ILE A 78 2.35 1.96 0.66
C ILE A 78 1.33 2.75 1.46
N ILE A 79 1.18 4.03 1.13
CA ILE A 79 0.23 4.92 1.78
C ILE A 79 -0.82 5.34 0.76
N THR A 80 -2.10 5.07 1.06
CA THR A 80 -3.22 5.55 0.26
C THR A 80 -3.89 6.70 1.00
N GLU A 81 -4.08 7.83 0.32
CA GLU A 81 -4.65 9.03 0.91
C GLU A 81 -6.10 8.80 1.32
N ALA A 82 -6.57 9.61 2.27
CA ALA A 82 -7.94 9.57 2.73
C ALA A 82 -8.89 10.00 1.60
N GLU A 83 -10.15 9.56 1.72
CA GLU A 83 -11.20 9.96 0.78
C GLU A 83 -11.49 11.45 0.90
N ASP A 84 -11.76 12.07 -0.26
CA ASP A 84 -12.29 13.45 -0.32
C ASP A 84 -13.80 13.43 -0.12
N ASP A 85 -14.44 14.58 -0.26
CA ASP A 85 -15.89 14.74 -0.06
C ASP A 85 -16.72 13.89 -1.02
N ASN A 86 -16.13 13.46 -2.14
CA ASN A 86 -16.79 12.62 -3.15
C ASN A 86 -16.46 11.13 -2.99
N GLY A 87 -15.76 10.76 -1.93
CA GLY A 87 -15.36 9.36 -1.69
C GLY A 87 -14.20 8.90 -2.55
N ASN A 88 -13.43 9.83 -3.14
CA ASN A 88 -12.28 9.48 -3.99
C ASN A 88 -10.98 9.65 -3.23
N ARG A 89 -10.06 8.70 -3.45
CA ARG A 89 -8.70 8.75 -2.89
C ARG A 89 -7.75 9.26 -3.96
N ALA A 90 -7.01 10.32 -3.64
CA ALA A 90 -6.18 11.04 -4.63
C ALA A 90 -5.06 10.17 -5.18
N CYS A 91 -4.32 9.49 -4.31
CA CYS A 91 -3.18 8.69 -4.75
C CYS A 91 -2.76 7.66 -3.72
N SER A 92 -1.98 6.68 -4.20
CA SER A 92 -1.26 5.73 -3.38
C SER A 92 0.22 5.87 -3.68
N THR A 93 1.02 6.05 -2.63
CA THR A 93 2.45 6.31 -2.74
C THR A 93 3.23 5.11 -2.22
N ILE A 94 4.19 4.63 -3.02
CA ILE A 94 5.16 3.62 -2.58
C ILE A 94 6.42 4.38 -2.16
N LEU A 95 6.89 4.14 -0.95
CA LEU A 95 8.04 4.87 -0.41
C LEU A 95 8.82 4.00 0.55
N LEU A 96 10.07 4.40 0.80
CA LEU A 96 10.86 3.83 1.88
C LEU A 96 10.50 4.57 3.17
N PRO A 97 10.55 3.89 4.34
CA PRO A 97 10.26 4.58 5.61
C PRO A 97 11.08 5.85 5.82
N GLU A 98 12.33 5.86 5.37
CA GLU A 98 13.20 7.04 5.47
C GLU A 98 12.81 8.18 4.53
N ASN A 99 11.95 7.95 3.56
CA ASN A 99 11.45 9.00 2.67
C ASN A 99 10.26 9.77 3.26
N TYR A 100 9.71 9.25 4.35
CA TYR A 100 8.50 9.83 4.96
C TYR A 100 8.77 11.12 5.71
#